data_ca88a287756e29136dc409b0fc9caedb
#
_entry.id   ca88a287756e29136dc409b0fc9caedb
#
_cell.length_a   1.000
_cell.length_b   1.000
_cell.length_c   1.000
_cell.angle_alpha   90.00
_cell.angle_beta   90.00
_cell.angle_gamma   90.00
#
_symmetry.space_group_name_H-M   'P 1'
#
loop_
_entity.id
_entity.type
_entity.pdbx_description
1 polymer ?
#
loop_
_entity_poly.entity_id
_entity_poly.type
_entity_poly.pdbx_seq_one_letter_code
_entity_poly.pdbx_strand_id
1 'polypeptide(L)'
;MMIRSTSVAASLLVFAGMSAHSETTPSAQMTVSETGSRATIAEPADHFTGRAYIDPLFSPVAPQRAGAAYVTFVPGARSDWHTHPLGQTLVVTSGTGWVQEWGQERKTVHAGDVIQCPPGVKHWHGATDKTTMVHMAIQESNEQGQNVNWLEKVSDAQYLQAGGH
;
A
#
# COMPACT_ATOMS: atom_id res chain seq x y z
N MET A 1 49.11 44.70 69.13
CA MET A 1 47.67 44.49 69.32
C MET A 1 47.10 44.33 67.90
N MET A 2 47.00 43.10 67.42
CA MET A 2 46.61 42.77 66.04
C MET A 2 45.13 42.45 66.01
N ILE A 3 44.37 43.20 65.24
CA ILE A 3 42.96 42.97 65.00
C ILE A 3 42.86 42.17 63.69
N ARG A 4 42.34 40.94 63.77
CA ARG A 4 42.06 40.10 62.61
C ARG A 4 40.60 40.34 62.12
N SER A 5 40.48 40.83 60.91
CA SER A 5 39.18 40.91 60.19
C SER A 5 38.85 39.59 59.59
N THR A 6 37.70 39.05 59.93
CA THR A 6 37.10 37.87 59.30
C THR A 6 36.10 38.30 58.23
N SER A 7 36.41 38.01 56.98
CA SER A 7 35.49 38.22 55.85
C SER A 7 34.54 37.00 55.74
N VAL A 8 33.25 37.27 55.82
CA VAL A 8 32.17 36.27 55.54
C VAL A 8 31.82 36.33 54.05
N ALA A 9 32.10 35.29 53.34
CA ALA A 9 31.69 35.16 51.94
C ALA A 9 30.24 34.58 51.89
N ALA A 10 29.33 35.38 51.36
CA ALA A 10 27.95 34.96 51.09
C ALA A 10 27.90 34.26 49.72
N SER A 11 27.63 32.94 49.73
CA SER A 11 27.39 32.17 48.51
C SER A 11 25.95 32.35 48.08
N LEU A 12 25.75 32.97 46.91
CA LEU A 12 24.44 33.03 46.22
C LEU A 12 24.20 31.72 45.49
N LEU A 13 23.24 30.91 45.95
CA LEU A 13 22.71 29.76 45.17
C LEU A 13 21.73 30.28 44.13
N VAL A 14 22.13 30.21 42.86
CA VAL A 14 21.23 30.42 41.71
C VAL A 14 20.48 29.12 41.46
N PHE A 15 19.20 29.08 41.77
CA PHE A 15 18.31 28.00 41.35
C PHE A 15 17.94 28.23 39.88
N ALA A 16 18.55 27.46 38.98
CA ALA A 16 18.10 27.38 37.59
C ALA A 16 16.81 26.59 37.55
N GLY A 17 15.70 27.28 37.39
CA GLY A 17 14.39 26.64 37.17
C GLY A 17 14.38 25.93 35.81
N MET A 18 14.45 24.62 35.81
CA MET A 18 14.17 23.80 34.63
C MET A 18 12.65 23.86 34.35
N SER A 19 12.26 24.66 33.38
CA SER A 19 10.90 24.60 32.81
C SER A 19 10.73 23.28 32.06
N ALA A 20 10.00 22.35 32.63
CA ALA A 20 9.58 21.16 31.95
C ALA A 20 8.59 21.57 30.84
N HIS A 21 9.06 21.57 29.59
CA HIS A 21 8.17 21.64 28.44
C HIS A 21 7.43 20.31 28.36
N SER A 22 6.17 20.34 28.74
CA SER A 22 5.25 19.21 28.48
C SER A 22 5.05 19.14 26.96
N GLU A 23 5.72 18.18 26.30
CA GLU A 23 5.40 17.84 24.93
C GLU A 23 3.98 17.28 24.92
N THR A 24 3.02 18.08 24.46
CA THR A 24 1.67 17.63 24.18
C THR A 24 1.75 16.72 22.97
N THR A 25 1.73 15.40 23.20
CA THR A 25 1.53 14.41 22.13
C THR A 25 0.24 14.79 21.40
N PRO A 26 0.26 14.98 20.08
CA PRO A 26 -0.96 15.30 19.34
C PRO A 26 -1.99 14.21 19.59
N SER A 27 -3.18 14.62 20.02
CA SER A 27 -4.30 13.69 20.17
C SER A 27 -4.61 13.07 18.81
N ALA A 28 -4.64 11.72 18.75
CA ALA A 28 -5.01 11.01 17.54
C ALA A 28 -6.47 11.37 17.18
N GLN A 29 -6.67 11.92 15.99
CA GLN A 29 -7.98 12.33 15.50
C GLN A 29 -8.38 11.49 14.28
N MET A 30 -9.68 11.22 14.14
CA MET A 30 -10.23 10.62 12.94
C MET A 30 -10.08 11.60 11.77
N THR A 31 -9.62 11.09 10.62
CA THR A 31 -9.48 11.85 9.38
C THR A 31 -10.39 11.29 8.31
N VAL A 32 -10.94 12.16 7.48
CA VAL A 32 -11.71 11.80 6.28
C VAL A 32 -10.93 12.27 5.06
N SER A 33 -10.52 11.34 4.21
CA SER A 33 -9.95 11.64 2.90
C SER A 33 -11.07 11.64 1.87
N GLU A 34 -11.47 12.80 1.42
CA GLU A 34 -12.62 12.98 0.54
C GLU A 34 -12.38 12.36 -0.85
N THR A 35 -13.46 11.91 -1.50
CA THR A 35 -13.44 11.48 -2.89
C THR A 35 -12.95 12.61 -3.80
N GLY A 36 -12.06 12.30 -4.74
CA GLY A 36 -11.48 13.28 -5.66
C GLY A 36 -10.32 14.10 -5.10
N SER A 37 -9.98 13.96 -3.80
CA SER A 37 -8.82 14.62 -3.21
C SER A 37 -7.49 13.93 -3.54
N ARG A 38 -7.53 12.70 -4.04
CA ARG A 38 -6.37 11.90 -4.43
C ARG A 38 -6.30 11.81 -5.96
N ALA A 39 -5.12 12.08 -6.51
CA ALA A 39 -4.92 11.99 -7.96
C ALA A 39 -4.95 10.54 -8.43
N THR A 40 -5.63 10.30 -9.54
CA THR A 40 -5.52 9.05 -10.31
C THR A 40 -4.13 8.96 -10.94
N ILE A 41 -3.50 7.82 -10.83
CA ILE A 41 -2.19 7.50 -11.41
C ILE A 41 -2.43 6.63 -12.63
N ALA A 42 -1.93 7.05 -13.80
CA ALA A 42 -1.86 6.18 -14.96
C ALA A 42 -0.65 5.25 -14.76
N GLU A 43 -0.90 3.95 -14.82
CA GLU A 43 0.16 2.97 -14.59
C GLU A 43 1.22 2.98 -15.70
N PRO A 44 2.51 2.97 -15.34
CA PRO A 44 3.58 2.87 -16.28
C PRO A 44 3.60 1.48 -16.95
N ALA A 45 4.04 1.46 -18.21
CA ALA A 45 4.17 0.22 -18.99
C ALA A 45 5.20 -0.77 -18.42
N ASP A 46 5.91 -0.39 -17.36
CA ASP A 46 6.92 -1.24 -16.73
C ASP A 46 6.33 -2.44 -15.99
N HIS A 47 5.10 -2.29 -15.45
CA HIS A 47 4.45 -3.32 -14.63
C HIS A 47 3.06 -3.72 -15.13
N PHE A 48 2.62 -3.11 -16.24
CA PHE A 48 1.32 -3.40 -16.83
C PHE A 48 1.44 -3.51 -18.34
N THR A 49 0.66 -4.39 -18.91
CA THR A 49 0.39 -4.43 -20.35
C THR A 49 -1.00 -3.81 -20.58
N GLY A 50 -1.11 -2.96 -21.58
CA GLY A 50 -2.34 -2.19 -21.84
C GLY A 50 -2.43 -0.95 -20.94
N ARG A 51 -3.65 -0.47 -20.68
CA ARG A 51 -3.89 0.72 -19.84
C ARG A 51 -4.54 0.32 -18.53
N ALA A 52 -3.91 0.70 -17.42
CA ALA A 52 -4.50 0.62 -16.10
C ALA A 52 -4.41 1.98 -15.39
N TYR A 53 -5.33 2.20 -14.46
CA TYR A 53 -5.38 3.41 -13.65
C TYR A 53 -5.48 3.00 -12.19
N ILE A 54 -4.72 3.66 -11.33
CA ILE A 54 -4.75 3.44 -9.89
C ILE A 54 -5.31 4.68 -9.22
N ASP A 55 -6.35 4.48 -8.42
CA ASP A 55 -6.91 5.48 -7.53
C ASP A 55 -6.55 5.10 -6.08
N PRO A 56 -5.50 5.71 -5.49
CA PRO A 56 -5.10 5.41 -4.12
C PRO A 56 -6.24 5.68 -3.14
N LEU A 57 -6.46 4.78 -2.18
CA LEU A 57 -7.45 4.96 -1.11
C LEU A 57 -6.77 5.40 0.19
N PHE A 58 -5.82 4.62 0.66
CA PHE A 58 -5.02 4.96 1.82
C PHE A 58 -3.66 4.24 1.76
N SER A 59 -2.68 4.84 2.41
CA SER A 59 -1.33 4.28 2.57
C SER A 59 -1.14 3.76 4.00
N PRO A 60 -0.20 2.84 4.22
CA PRO A 60 0.16 2.39 5.55
C PRO A 60 0.57 3.54 6.46
N VAL A 61 0.01 3.57 7.68
CA VAL A 61 0.40 4.52 8.75
C VAL A 61 0.67 3.71 10.01
N ALA A 62 1.92 3.74 10.48
CA ALA A 62 2.33 2.94 11.63
C ALA A 62 1.42 3.17 12.85
N PRO A 63 1.04 2.10 13.59
CA PRO A 63 1.50 0.71 13.45
C PRO A 63 0.78 -0.11 12.36
N GLN A 64 -0.18 0.45 11.65
CA GLN A 64 -0.88 -0.21 10.54
C GLN A 64 0.05 -0.35 9.34
N ARG A 65 -0.04 -1.49 8.65
CA ARG A 65 0.77 -1.80 7.47
C ARG A 65 -0.05 -1.93 6.20
N ALA A 66 -1.37 -1.96 6.31
CA ALA A 66 -2.27 -2.08 5.18
C ALA A 66 -2.33 -0.80 4.35
N GLY A 67 -2.37 -0.97 3.05
CA GLY A 67 -2.70 0.05 2.07
C GLY A 67 -3.73 -0.48 1.09
N ALA A 68 -4.47 0.41 0.43
CA ALA A 68 -5.43 0.02 -0.58
C ALA A 68 -5.53 1.04 -1.72
N ALA A 69 -5.91 0.53 -2.89
CA ALA A 69 -6.24 1.34 -4.07
C ALA A 69 -7.32 0.66 -4.90
N TYR A 70 -8.09 1.43 -5.64
CA TYR A 70 -8.81 0.89 -6.79
C TYR A 70 -7.87 0.79 -7.98
N VAL A 71 -8.00 -0.30 -8.73
CA VAL A 71 -7.28 -0.48 -9.99
C VAL A 71 -8.30 -0.74 -11.09
N THR A 72 -8.31 0.14 -12.08
CA THR A 72 -9.16 0.03 -13.27
C THR A 72 -8.32 -0.49 -14.43
N PHE A 73 -8.71 -1.62 -14.99
CA PHE A 73 -8.14 -2.20 -16.21
C PHE A 73 -9.10 -1.99 -17.37
N VAL A 74 -8.63 -1.41 -18.47
CA VAL A 74 -9.41 -1.40 -19.72
C VAL A 74 -9.29 -2.77 -20.43
N PRO A 75 -10.17 -3.11 -21.39
CA PRO A 75 -10.07 -4.38 -22.11
C PRO A 75 -8.65 -4.63 -22.65
N GLY A 76 -8.14 -5.84 -22.42
CA GLY A 76 -6.78 -6.26 -22.79
C GLY A 76 -5.70 -5.92 -21.77
N ALA A 77 -5.98 -5.06 -20.79
CA ALA A 77 -4.99 -4.66 -19.79
C ALA A 77 -4.85 -5.69 -18.66
N ARG A 78 -3.62 -5.87 -18.20
CA ARG A 78 -3.26 -6.81 -17.13
C ARG A 78 -1.98 -6.38 -16.41
N SER A 79 -1.82 -6.82 -15.16
CA SER A 79 -0.56 -6.71 -14.44
C SER A 79 0.49 -7.68 -15.00
N ASP A 80 1.75 -7.43 -14.73
CA ASP A 80 2.79 -8.43 -14.84
C ASP A 80 2.58 -9.55 -13.80
N TRP A 81 3.28 -10.66 -13.94
CA TRP A 81 3.40 -11.63 -12.85
C TRP A 81 4.05 -10.95 -11.65
N HIS A 82 3.52 -11.19 -10.46
CA HIS A 82 4.04 -10.59 -9.23
C HIS A 82 3.71 -11.44 -8.00
N THR A 83 4.33 -11.09 -6.88
CA THR A 83 4.04 -11.66 -5.57
C THR A 83 3.90 -10.56 -4.53
N HIS A 84 3.25 -10.87 -3.43
CA HIS A 84 3.16 -9.98 -2.26
C HIS A 84 3.77 -10.66 -1.04
N PRO A 85 4.68 -10.00 -0.31
CA PRO A 85 5.37 -10.62 0.83
C PRO A 85 4.40 -11.04 1.96
N LEU A 86 3.30 -10.32 2.13
CA LEU A 86 2.27 -10.58 3.16
C LEU A 86 0.91 -10.96 2.54
N GLY A 87 0.88 -11.26 1.24
CA GLY A 87 -0.33 -11.58 0.50
C GLY A 87 -1.10 -10.34 0.05
N GLN A 88 -2.16 -10.59 -0.72
CA GLN A 88 -3.06 -9.56 -1.26
C GLN A 88 -4.50 -10.05 -1.24
N THR A 89 -5.41 -9.15 -0.95
CA THR A 89 -6.85 -9.37 -1.15
C THR A 89 -7.34 -8.44 -2.24
N LEU A 90 -8.03 -9.01 -3.25
CA LEU A 90 -8.71 -8.25 -4.29
C LEU A 90 -10.22 -8.39 -4.08
N VAL A 91 -10.94 -7.28 -4.15
CA VAL A 91 -12.40 -7.26 -4.16
C VAL A 91 -12.83 -6.66 -5.50
N VAL A 92 -13.40 -7.46 -6.38
CA VAL A 92 -13.90 -6.96 -7.67
C VAL A 92 -15.13 -6.09 -7.42
N THR A 93 -15.07 -4.83 -7.84
CA THR A 93 -16.13 -3.85 -7.57
C THR A 93 -16.96 -3.54 -8.81
N SER A 94 -16.42 -3.78 -10.02
CA SER A 94 -17.14 -3.57 -11.27
C SER A 94 -16.55 -4.40 -12.40
N GLY A 95 -17.39 -4.78 -13.34
CA GLY A 95 -17.01 -5.45 -14.59
C GLY A 95 -16.67 -6.94 -14.42
N THR A 96 -15.90 -7.42 -15.38
CA THR A 96 -15.47 -8.83 -15.46
C THR A 96 -13.99 -8.84 -15.83
N GLY A 97 -13.21 -9.66 -15.15
CA GLY A 97 -11.78 -9.79 -15.40
C GLY A 97 -11.29 -11.23 -15.25
N TRP A 98 -9.99 -11.36 -15.34
CA TRP A 98 -9.29 -12.61 -15.19
C TRP A 98 -8.23 -12.51 -14.11
N VAL A 99 -8.04 -13.61 -13.38
CA VAL A 99 -6.95 -13.82 -12.44
C VAL A 99 -6.33 -15.20 -12.67
N GLN A 100 -5.03 -15.31 -12.43
CA GLN A 100 -4.33 -16.59 -12.57
C GLN A 100 -3.19 -16.69 -11.58
N GLU A 101 -3.13 -17.81 -10.88
CA GLU A 101 -1.95 -18.25 -10.14
C GLU A 101 -1.00 -19.00 -11.09
N TRP A 102 0.30 -18.86 -10.89
CA TRP A 102 1.30 -19.54 -11.70
C TRP A 102 1.11 -21.07 -11.69
N GLY A 103 1.04 -21.66 -12.88
CA GLY A 103 0.81 -23.11 -13.02
C GLY A 103 -0.63 -23.57 -12.82
N GLN A 104 -1.57 -22.67 -12.59
CA GLN A 104 -2.99 -22.97 -12.45
C GLN A 104 -3.79 -22.44 -13.64
N GLU A 105 -5.03 -22.90 -13.76
CA GLU A 105 -5.98 -22.39 -14.74
C GLU A 105 -6.35 -20.92 -14.45
N ARG A 106 -6.52 -20.13 -15.51
CA ARG A 106 -7.06 -18.80 -15.45
C ARG A 106 -8.53 -18.84 -15.02
N LYS A 107 -8.88 -18.03 -14.02
CA LYS A 107 -10.25 -17.91 -13.52
C LYS A 107 -10.89 -16.60 -14.00
N THR A 108 -12.16 -16.66 -14.38
CA THR A 108 -12.98 -15.47 -14.63
C THR A 108 -13.57 -15.02 -13.30
N VAL A 109 -13.52 -13.72 -13.05
CA VAL A 109 -14.03 -13.07 -11.84
C VAL A 109 -14.96 -11.93 -12.20
N HIS A 110 -15.96 -11.69 -11.34
CA HIS A 110 -17.05 -10.74 -11.54
C HIS A 110 -17.18 -9.80 -10.34
N ALA A 111 -17.91 -8.71 -10.52
CA ALA A 111 -18.22 -7.81 -9.40
C ALA A 111 -18.87 -8.57 -8.23
N GLY A 112 -18.31 -8.36 -7.03
CA GLY A 112 -18.67 -9.07 -5.79
C GLY A 112 -17.71 -10.20 -5.42
N ASP A 113 -16.89 -10.69 -6.35
CA ASP A 113 -15.91 -11.75 -6.05
C ASP A 113 -14.76 -11.20 -5.21
N VAL A 114 -14.28 -12.05 -4.30
CA VAL A 114 -13.12 -11.79 -3.45
C VAL A 114 -12.04 -12.82 -3.75
N ILE A 115 -10.86 -12.35 -4.11
CA ILE A 115 -9.69 -13.16 -4.40
C ILE A 115 -8.67 -12.96 -3.28
N GLN A 116 -8.25 -14.05 -2.65
CA GLN A 116 -7.20 -14.05 -1.65
C GLN A 116 -5.94 -14.67 -2.26
N CYS A 117 -4.89 -13.87 -2.38
CA CYS A 117 -3.57 -14.31 -2.83
C CYS A 117 -2.67 -14.46 -1.60
N PRO A 118 -2.34 -15.70 -1.16
CA PRO A 118 -1.46 -15.91 -0.01
C PRO A 118 -0.07 -15.31 -0.20
N PRO A 119 0.69 -15.09 0.89
CA PRO A 119 2.07 -14.60 0.82
C PRO A 119 2.93 -15.41 -0.15
N GLY A 120 3.66 -14.71 -1.03
CA GLY A 120 4.60 -15.29 -1.98
C GLY A 120 3.98 -16.01 -3.19
N VAL A 121 2.66 -16.14 -3.27
CA VAL A 121 2.00 -16.76 -4.43
C VAL A 121 2.17 -15.87 -5.65
N LYS A 122 2.78 -16.42 -6.71
CA LYS A 122 2.97 -15.76 -7.99
C LYS A 122 1.66 -15.76 -8.77
N HIS A 123 1.16 -14.58 -9.12
CA HIS A 123 -0.12 -14.41 -9.80
C HIS A 123 -0.12 -13.16 -10.67
N TRP A 124 -1.17 -13.03 -11.49
CA TRP A 124 -1.54 -11.82 -12.21
C TRP A 124 -3.06 -11.65 -12.20
N HIS A 125 -3.51 -10.42 -12.46
CA HIS A 125 -4.92 -10.07 -12.64
C HIS A 125 -5.07 -8.95 -13.67
N GLY A 126 -6.26 -8.84 -14.26
CA GLY A 126 -6.55 -7.84 -15.27
C GLY A 126 -7.96 -7.95 -15.84
N ALA A 127 -8.26 -7.10 -16.79
CA ALA A 127 -9.49 -7.13 -17.58
C ALA A 127 -9.54 -8.39 -18.48
N THR A 128 -10.71 -8.70 -19.04
CA THR A 128 -10.76 -9.62 -20.18
C THR A 128 -10.33 -8.88 -21.45
N ASP A 129 -10.21 -9.58 -22.56
CA ASP A 129 -9.96 -8.99 -23.87
C ASP A 129 -11.10 -8.09 -24.36
N LYS A 130 -12.28 -8.16 -23.71
CA LYS A 130 -13.51 -7.45 -24.13
C LYS A 130 -14.11 -6.54 -23.09
N THR A 131 -13.92 -6.85 -21.81
CA THR A 131 -14.60 -6.15 -20.70
C THR A 131 -13.61 -5.48 -19.77
N THR A 132 -13.95 -4.30 -19.30
CA THR A 132 -13.24 -3.61 -18.20
C THR A 132 -13.44 -4.36 -16.88
N MET A 133 -12.44 -4.32 -16.01
CA MET A 133 -12.55 -4.75 -14.63
C MET A 133 -12.03 -3.66 -13.69
N VAL A 134 -12.75 -3.45 -12.58
CA VAL A 134 -12.26 -2.64 -11.46
C VAL A 134 -12.25 -3.51 -10.22
N HIS A 135 -11.16 -3.50 -9.50
CA HIS A 135 -11.08 -4.12 -8.18
C HIS A 135 -10.46 -3.17 -7.16
N MET A 136 -10.76 -3.38 -5.88
CA MET A 136 -10.01 -2.84 -4.77
C MET A 136 -8.88 -3.83 -4.45
N ALA A 137 -7.63 -3.36 -4.48
CA ALA A 137 -6.46 -4.11 -4.03
C ALA A 137 -6.11 -3.68 -2.61
N ILE A 138 -5.97 -4.65 -1.70
CA ILE A 138 -5.60 -4.44 -0.31
C ILE A 138 -4.39 -5.33 -0.02
N GLN A 139 -3.29 -4.74 0.42
CA GLN A 139 -2.08 -5.46 0.79
C GLN A 139 -1.34 -4.76 1.93
N GLU A 140 -0.59 -5.55 2.69
CA GLU A 140 0.29 -5.02 3.73
C GLU A 140 1.73 -4.87 3.23
N SER A 141 2.42 -3.87 3.77
CA SER A 141 3.88 -3.74 3.62
C SER A 141 4.60 -4.56 4.68
N ASN A 142 5.71 -5.19 4.28
CA ASN A 142 6.62 -5.84 5.22
C ASN A 142 7.40 -4.80 6.06
N GLU A 143 8.30 -5.25 6.92
CA GLU A 143 9.11 -4.38 7.78
C GLU A 143 10.04 -3.45 7.00
N GLN A 144 10.38 -3.79 5.75
CA GLN A 144 11.18 -2.98 4.84
C GLN A 144 10.34 -2.00 4.00
N GLY A 145 9.02 -1.96 4.21
CA GLY A 145 8.10 -1.10 3.48
C GLY A 145 7.70 -1.65 2.10
N GLN A 146 8.09 -2.88 1.76
CA GLN A 146 7.75 -3.50 0.48
C GLN A 146 6.40 -4.20 0.56
N ASN A 147 5.56 -4.03 -0.45
CA ASN A 147 4.25 -4.68 -0.55
C ASN A 147 4.07 -5.51 -1.83
N VAL A 148 4.96 -5.38 -2.81
CA VAL A 148 4.92 -6.12 -4.08
C VAL A 148 6.33 -6.41 -4.59
N ASN A 149 6.51 -7.59 -5.21
CA ASN A 149 7.69 -7.94 -5.99
C ASN A 149 7.24 -8.21 -7.42
N TRP A 150 7.61 -7.31 -8.33
CA TRP A 150 7.30 -7.43 -9.75
C TRP A 150 8.22 -8.45 -10.42
N LEU A 151 7.67 -9.24 -11.32
CA LEU A 151 8.35 -10.28 -12.07
C LEU A 151 8.20 -10.02 -13.58
N GLU A 152 8.23 -11.08 -14.39
CA GLU A 152 8.11 -10.97 -15.83
C GLU A 152 6.70 -10.61 -16.32
N LYS A 153 6.62 -10.07 -17.52
CA LYS A 153 5.34 -9.78 -18.19
C LYS A 153 4.53 -11.04 -18.45
N VAL A 154 3.22 -10.92 -18.29
CA VAL A 154 2.28 -11.94 -18.79
C VAL A 154 2.24 -11.82 -20.32
N SER A 155 2.71 -12.85 -21.02
CA SER A 155 2.67 -12.88 -22.48
C SER A 155 1.24 -12.92 -23.02
N ASP A 156 1.03 -12.52 -24.26
CA ASP A 156 -0.31 -12.62 -24.90
C ASP A 156 -0.78 -14.07 -24.97
N ALA A 157 0.13 -15.01 -25.17
CA ALA A 157 -0.20 -16.45 -25.15
C ALA A 157 -0.75 -16.88 -23.77
N GLN A 158 -0.11 -16.49 -22.68
CA GLN A 158 -0.57 -16.77 -21.32
C GLN A 158 -1.90 -16.07 -21.02
N TYR A 159 -2.01 -14.79 -21.40
CA TYR A 159 -3.21 -14.00 -21.19
C TYR A 159 -4.43 -14.54 -21.92
N LEU A 160 -4.29 -14.91 -23.20
CA LEU A 160 -5.38 -15.41 -24.06
C LEU A 160 -5.64 -16.91 -23.91
N GLN A 161 -4.78 -17.63 -23.21
CA GLN A 161 -4.92 -19.06 -23.01
C GLN A 161 -6.20 -19.35 -22.22
N ALA A 162 -7.22 -19.84 -22.89
CA ALA A 162 -8.39 -20.40 -22.22
C ALA A 162 -7.93 -21.59 -21.39
N GLY A 163 -8.30 -21.61 -20.10
CA GLY A 163 -7.83 -22.55 -19.09
C GLY A 163 -7.51 -23.95 -19.61
N GLY A 164 -6.37 -24.45 -19.13
CA GLY A 164 -6.11 -25.87 -18.96
C GLY A 164 -5.74 -26.71 -20.16
N HIS A 165 -4.57 -27.23 -20.11
CA HIS A 165 -4.34 -28.65 -20.43
C HIS A 165 -3.44 -29.22 -19.34
#